data_109084d21753c35b50e8d4ea1d53cb16
#
_entry.id   109084d21753c35b50e8d4ea1d53cb16
#
_cell.length_a   1.000
_cell.length_b   1.000
_cell.length_c   1.000
_cell.angle_alpha   90.00
_cell.angle_beta   90.00
_cell.angle_gamma   90.00
#
_symmetry.space_group_name_H-M   'P 1'
#
loop_
_entity.id
_entity.type
_entity.pdbx_description
1 polymer ?
#
loop_
_entity_poly.entity_id
_entity_poly.type
_entity_poly.pdbx_seq_one_letter_code
_entity_poly.pdbx_strand_id
1 'polypeptide(L)'
;MSSRSSAPEKRPGFFSQIRSLLTFTKDVYPWTPWVLLAILVVGATLGVVAGFLIPPAPLWSIILWGVTGLLFGLLAAMITLTRVSTKAMYKKIDGVPGAAGHVLSTGLGRRWVASDTPVGVNPKTQDAVYRVIGRGGVVIVGEGARGRLTRLINDERVKVQRVASGVPVHVLHIGHGEGDVPIGKLASTIKALPKKVDRVTMAAVVKRVDSVSQSVTSLPIPKGIDPMKARAQRPR
;
A
#
# COMPACT_ATOMS: atom_id res chain seq x y z
N MET A 1 13.61 -38.36 9.19
CA MET A 1 13.15 -36.93 9.08
C MET A 1 13.72 -36.39 7.79
N SER A 2 12.90 -36.33 6.76
CA SER A 2 13.31 -35.98 5.39
C SER A 2 13.08 -34.49 5.18
N SER A 3 14.14 -33.69 5.12
CA SER A 3 14.12 -32.29 4.73
C SER A 3 13.84 -32.20 3.23
N ARG A 4 12.59 -31.87 2.87
CA ARG A 4 12.29 -31.47 1.50
C ARG A 4 12.95 -30.12 1.24
N SER A 5 14.05 -30.12 0.49
CA SER A 5 14.64 -28.94 -0.10
C SER A 5 13.61 -28.36 -1.08
N SER A 6 13.08 -27.19 -0.74
CA SER A 6 12.27 -26.39 -1.68
C SER A 6 13.17 -25.97 -2.83
N ALA A 7 12.94 -26.55 -4.00
CA ALA A 7 13.57 -26.10 -5.24
C ALA A 7 13.26 -24.60 -5.46
N PRO A 8 14.21 -23.79 -5.95
CA PRO A 8 13.97 -22.37 -6.19
C PRO A 8 12.86 -22.24 -7.24
N GLU A 9 11.76 -21.60 -6.83
CA GLU A 9 10.64 -21.27 -7.70
C GLU A 9 11.16 -20.45 -8.88
N LYS A 10 11.10 -20.99 -10.09
CA LYS A 10 11.51 -20.30 -11.32
C LYS A 10 10.70 -19.00 -11.42
N ARG A 11 11.37 -17.87 -11.42
CA ARG A 11 10.72 -16.56 -11.61
C ARG A 11 9.91 -16.60 -12.90
N PRO A 12 8.61 -16.29 -12.88
CA PRO A 12 7.79 -16.32 -14.07
C PRO A 12 8.37 -15.37 -15.13
N GLY A 13 8.41 -15.81 -16.37
CA GLY A 13 8.92 -15.03 -17.48
C GLY A 13 8.12 -13.73 -17.67
N PHE A 14 8.73 -12.71 -18.28
CA PHE A 14 8.10 -11.39 -18.51
C PHE A 14 6.71 -11.48 -19.15
N PHE A 15 6.56 -12.29 -20.20
CA PHE A 15 5.27 -12.49 -20.87
C PHE A 15 4.22 -13.17 -19.98
N SER A 16 4.63 -14.11 -19.13
CA SER A 16 3.71 -14.75 -18.19
C SER A 16 3.24 -13.77 -17.09
N GLN A 17 4.10 -12.84 -16.67
CA GLN A 17 3.73 -11.77 -15.74
C GLN A 17 2.71 -10.81 -16.37
N ILE A 18 2.93 -10.38 -17.61
CA ILE A 18 1.96 -9.51 -18.32
C ILE A 18 0.63 -10.23 -18.48
N ARG A 19 0.65 -11.52 -18.88
CA ARG A 19 -0.58 -12.30 -19.05
C ARG A 19 -1.34 -12.44 -17.72
N SER A 20 -0.65 -12.71 -16.62
CA SER A 20 -1.28 -12.80 -15.29
C SER A 20 -1.87 -11.47 -14.84
N LEU A 21 -1.19 -10.35 -15.10
CA LEU A 21 -1.71 -9.00 -14.82
C LEU A 21 -2.95 -8.69 -15.67
N LEU A 22 -2.94 -9.04 -16.96
CA LEU A 22 -4.08 -8.85 -17.84
C LEU A 22 -5.29 -9.67 -17.39
N THR A 23 -5.08 -10.96 -17.06
CA THR A 23 -6.16 -11.84 -16.57
C THR A 23 -6.73 -11.29 -15.26
N PHE A 24 -5.86 -10.94 -14.30
CA PHE A 24 -6.26 -10.34 -13.03
C PHE A 24 -7.05 -9.04 -13.20
N THR A 25 -6.62 -8.19 -14.14
CA THR A 25 -7.24 -6.88 -14.37
C THR A 25 -8.57 -7.04 -15.12
N LYS A 26 -8.68 -7.99 -16.05
CA LYS A 26 -9.90 -8.31 -16.78
C LYS A 26 -11.04 -8.75 -15.85
N ASP A 27 -10.72 -9.49 -14.77
CA ASP A 27 -11.71 -9.95 -13.79
C ASP A 27 -12.37 -8.78 -13.05
N VAL A 28 -11.65 -7.68 -12.85
CA VAL A 28 -12.16 -6.48 -12.14
C VAL A 28 -12.71 -5.43 -13.09
N TYR A 29 -12.05 -5.29 -14.27
CA TYR A 29 -12.38 -4.32 -15.31
C TYR A 29 -12.36 -4.99 -16.69
N PRO A 30 -13.49 -5.53 -17.19
CA PRO A 30 -13.53 -6.29 -18.45
C PRO A 30 -13.20 -5.45 -19.70
N TRP A 31 -13.29 -4.13 -19.60
CA TRP A 31 -12.96 -3.21 -20.70
C TRP A 31 -11.45 -2.97 -20.91
N THR A 32 -10.60 -3.38 -19.95
CA THR A 32 -9.14 -3.13 -19.98
C THR A 32 -8.45 -3.58 -21.27
N PRO A 33 -8.66 -4.81 -21.81
CA PRO A 33 -7.97 -5.24 -23.02
C PRO A 33 -8.32 -4.39 -24.24
N TRP A 34 -9.56 -3.93 -24.35
CA TRP A 34 -10.00 -3.07 -25.44
C TRP A 34 -9.34 -1.69 -25.42
N VAL A 35 -9.18 -1.11 -24.22
CA VAL A 35 -8.49 0.18 -24.07
C VAL A 35 -7.00 0.05 -24.39
N LEU A 36 -6.35 -1.03 -23.96
CA LEU A 36 -4.95 -1.27 -24.31
C LEU A 36 -4.75 -1.42 -25.82
N LEU A 37 -5.65 -2.17 -26.50
CA LEU A 37 -5.64 -2.30 -27.94
C LEU A 37 -5.85 -0.93 -28.62
N ALA A 38 -6.81 -0.15 -28.17
CA ALA A 38 -7.07 1.20 -28.69
C ALA A 38 -5.84 2.11 -28.56
N ILE A 39 -5.14 2.10 -27.43
CA ILE A 39 -3.91 2.88 -27.22
C ILE A 39 -2.81 2.46 -28.21
N LEU A 40 -2.65 1.16 -28.49
CA LEU A 40 -1.67 0.67 -29.45
C LEU A 40 -2.01 1.12 -30.88
N VAL A 41 -3.28 0.98 -31.28
CA VAL A 41 -3.75 1.40 -32.60
C VAL A 41 -3.59 2.91 -32.79
N VAL A 42 -4.00 3.71 -31.82
CA VAL A 42 -3.84 5.18 -31.85
C VAL A 42 -2.37 5.58 -31.91
N GLY A 43 -1.49 4.92 -31.15
CA GLY A 43 -0.05 5.19 -31.18
C GLY A 43 0.54 4.90 -32.57
N ALA A 44 0.20 3.75 -33.15
CA ALA A 44 0.68 3.37 -34.50
C ALA A 44 0.15 4.33 -35.57
N THR A 45 -1.15 4.67 -35.55
CA THR A 45 -1.73 5.59 -36.52
C THR A 45 -1.16 7.00 -36.44
N LEU A 46 -0.96 7.53 -35.22
CA LEU A 46 -0.30 8.83 -35.03
C LEU A 46 1.14 8.84 -35.56
N GLY A 47 1.87 7.73 -35.36
CA GLY A 47 3.21 7.57 -35.89
C GLY A 47 3.22 7.60 -37.43
N VAL A 48 2.35 6.83 -38.07
CA VAL A 48 2.23 6.81 -39.53
C VAL A 48 1.84 8.20 -40.09
N VAL A 49 0.87 8.86 -39.47
CA VAL A 49 0.43 10.21 -39.87
C VAL A 49 1.60 11.22 -39.72
N ALA A 50 2.36 11.16 -38.63
CA ALA A 50 3.54 11.99 -38.47
C ALA A 50 4.59 11.75 -39.57
N GLY A 51 4.79 10.50 -39.98
CA GLY A 51 5.68 10.15 -41.09
C GLY A 51 5.25 10.72 -42.44
N PHE A 52 3.95 10.89 -42.68
CA PHE A 52 3.43 11.56 -43.88
C PHE A 52 3.54 13.07 -43.85
N LEU A 53 3.43 13.68 -42.66
CA LEU A 53 3.46 15.16 -42.52
C LEU A 53 4.88 15.73 -42.63
N ILE A 54 5.92 14.95 -42.44
CA ILE A 54 7.32 15.42 -42.46
C ILE A 54 7.93 15.17 -43.84
N PRO A 55 8.03 16.18 -44.72
CA PRO A 55 8.66 16.03 -46.04
C PRO A 55 10.18 16.04 -45.97
N PRO A 56 10.90 15.32 -46.90
CA PRO A 56 10.35 14.38 -47.85
C PRO A 56 9.92 13.05 -47.14
N ALA A 57 8.76 12.49 -47.51
CA ALA A 57 8.19 11.30 -46.89
C ALA A 57 8.55 10.02 -47.65
N PRO A 58 9.83 9.56 -47.67
CA PRO A 58 10.22 8.27 -48.25
C PRO A 58 9.60 7.13 -47.41
N LEU A 59 9.30 6.02 -48.03
CA LEU A 59 8.67 4.85 -47.40
C LEU A 59 9.37 4.42 -46.09
N TRP A 60 10.69 4.45 -46.06
CA TRP A 60 11.44 4.09 -44.84
C TRP A 60 11.19 5.04 -43.66
N SER A 61 10.98 6.35 -43.94
CA SER A 61 10.66 7.35 -42.92
C SER A 61 9.28 7.08 -42.31
N ILE A 62 8.28 6.76 -43.13
CA ILE A 62 6.93 6.41 -42.69
C ILE A 62 6.94 5.16 -41.80
N ILE A 63 7.71 4.15 -42.22
CA ILE A 63 7.89 2.93 -41.41
C ILE A 63 8.55 3.26 -40.08
N LEU A 64 9.63 4.07 -40.08
CA LEU A 64 10.33 4.45 -38.86
C LEU A 64 9.42 5.21 -37.88
N TRP A 65 8.65 6.18 -38.39
CA TRP A 65 7.68 6.91 -37.57
C TRP A 65 6.54 6.02 -37.08
N GLY A 66 6.06 5.09 -37.91
CA GLY A 66 5.06 4.09 -37.53
C GLY A 66 5.54 3.18 -36.38
N VAL A 67 6.77 2.67 -36.50
CA VAL A 67 7.40 1.87 -35.43
C VAL A 67 7.59 2.70 -34.16
N THR A 68 8.04 3.95 -34.29
CA THR A 68 8.19 4.86 -33.15
C THR A 68 6.86 5.11 -32.45
N GLY A 69 5.81 5.39 -33.20
CA GLY A 69 4.44 5.56 -32.65
C GLY A 69 3.92 4.30 -31.96
N LEU A 70 4.19 3.13 -32.53
CA LEU A 70 3.85 1.84 -31.90
C LEU A 70 4.59 1.64 -30.57
N LEU A 71 5.86 1.99 -30.49
CA LEU A 71 6.66 1.92 -29.24
C LEU A 71 6.12 2.87 -28.17
N PHE A 72 5.78 4.11 -28.54
CA PHE A 72 5.12 5.04 -27.62
C PHE A 72 3.74 4.54 -27.17
N GLY A 73 2.96 3.96 -28.08
CA GLY A 73 1.71 3.30 -27.76
C GLY A 73 1.89 2.13 -26.80
N LEU A 74 2.91 1.32 -26.98
CA LEU A 74 3.25 0.22 -26.07
C LEU A 74 3.63 0.74 -24.67
N LEU A 75 4.44 1.78 -24.61
CA LEU A 75 4.81 2.43 -23.35
C LEU A 75 3.57 2.97 -22.62
N ALA A 76 2.70 3.69 -23.33
CA ALA A 76 1.46 4.21 -22.78
C ALA A 76 0.51 3.09 -22.31
N ALA A 77 0.41 1.99 -23.07
CA ALA A 77 -0.36 0.81 -22.69
C ALA A 77 0.17 0.17 -21.39
N MET A 78 1.50 0.03 -21.25
CA MET A 78 2.13 -0.49 -20.04
C MET A 78 1.87 0.39 -18.82
N ILE A 79 1.97 1.71 -18.97
CA ILE A 79 1.65 2.65 -17.89
C ILE A 79 0.18 2.53 -17.48
N THR A 80 -0.71 2.46 -18.48
CA THR A 80 -2.16 2.31 -18.25
C THR A 80 -2.48 1.00 -17.55
N LEU A 81 -1.92 -0.11 -18.02
CA LEU A 81 -2.07 -1.44 -17.40
C LEU A 81 -1.62 -1.40 -15.94
N THR A 82 -0.46 -0.84 -15.63
CA THR A 82 0.05 -0.73 -14.27
C THR A 82 -0.90 0.07 -13.37
N ARG A 83 -1.42 1.20 -13.86
CA ARG A 83 -2.36 2.03 -13.09
C ARG A 83 -3.69 1.33 -12.84
N VAL A 84 -4.23 0.65 -13.85
CA VAL A 84 -5.51 -0.08 -13.72
C VAL A 84 -5.34 -1.31 -12.83
N SER A 85 -4.24 -2.05 -12.97
CA SER A 85 -3.92 -3.20 -12.10
C SER A 85 -3.78 -2.80 -10.64
N THR A 86 -3.12 -1.66 -10.37
CA THR A 86 -3.00 -1.12 -9.00
C THR A 86 -4.37 -0.77 -8.41
N LYS A 87 -5.25 -0.12 -9.20
CA LYS A 87 -6.63 0.17 -8.77
C LYS A 87 -7.43 -1.10 -8.52
N ALA A 88 -7.29 -2.11 -9.39
CA ALA A 88 -7.96 -3.40 -9.25
C ALA A 88 -7.50 -4.14 -7.97
N MET A 89 -6.20 -4.09 -7.67
CA MET A 89 -5.64 -4.65 -6.44
C MET A 89 -6.26 -3.98 -5.20
N TYR A 90 -6.27 -2.65 -5.13
CA TYR A 90 -6.90 -1.95 -4.01
C TYR A 90 -8.38 -2.27 -3.85
N LYS A 91 -9.12 -2.42 -4.94
CA LYS A 91 -10.53 -2.81 -4.91
C LYS A 91 -10.73 -4.23 -4.35
N LYS A 92 -9.81 -5.16 -4.63
CA LYS A 92 -9.87 -6.54 -4.10
C LYS A 92 -9.51 -6.67 -2.62
N ILE A 93 -8.59 -5.82 -2.12
CA ILE A 93 -8.18 -5.83 -0.70
C ILE A 93 -9.06 -4.91 0.17
N ASP A 94 -9.96 -4.16 -0.43
CA ASP A 94 -10.86 -3.28 0.28
C ASP A 94 -11.82 -4.09 1.15
N GLY A 95 -11.90 -3.74 2.44
CA GLY A 95 -12.66 -4.49 3.43
C GLY A 95 -11.98 -5.76 3.97
N VAL A 96 -10.78 -6.11 3.50
CA VAL A 96 -10.00 -7.23 4.06
C VAL A 96 -9.26 -6.75 5.31
N PRO A 97 -9.46 -7.38 6.48
CA PRO A 97 -8.75 -7.01 7.70
C PRO A 97 -7.24 -7.09 7.54
N GLY A 98 -6.51 -6.07 8.00
CA GLY A 98 -5.06 -6.00 7.87
C GLY A 98 -4.55 -5.37 6.58
N ALA A 99 -5.41 -5.06 5.63
CA ALA A 99 -5.03 -4.45 4.35
C ALA A 99 -4.36 -3.08 4.53
N ALA A 100 -4.79 -2.32 5.53
CA ALA A 100 -4.19 -1.04 5.87
C ALA A 100 -2.71 -1.15 6.20
N GLY A 101 -2.31 -2.09 7.05
CA GLY A 101 -0.92 -2.31 7.43
C GLY A 101 -0.02 -2.56 6.22
N HIS A 102 -0.46 -3.43 5.32
CA HIS A 102 0.26 -3.72 4.08
C HIS A 102 0.42 -2.47 3.18
N VAL A 103 -0.65 -1.69 3.02
CA VAL A 103 -0.61 -0.44 2.22
C VAL A 103 0.30 0.60 2.86
N LEU A 104 0.31 0.71 4.19
CA LEU A 104 1.15 1.65 4.91
C LEU A 104 2.63 1.29 4.80
N SER A 105 2.99 0.02 4.98
CA SER A 105 4.38 -0.44 4.93
C SER A 105 4.98 -0.35 3.51
N THR A 106 4.21 -0.68 2.47
CA THR A 106 4.68 -0.69 1.08
C THR A 106 4.46 0.62 0.33
N GLY A 107 3.36 1.32 0.62
CA GLY A 107 2.91 2.49 -0.15
C GLY A 107 3.58 3.81 0.21
N LEU A 108 4.09 3.97 1.43
CA LEU A 108 4.58 5.26 1.92
C LEU A 108 6.04 5.58 1.56
N GLY A 109 6.87 4.55 1.37
CA GLY A 109 8.29 4.70 1.05
C GLY A 109 9.15 5.16 2.25
N ARG A 110 10.47 5.28 2.03
CA ARG A 110 11.51 5.46 3.07
C ARG A 110 11.40 6.75 3.93
N ARG A 111 10.55 7.69 3.56
CA ARG A 111 10.39 8.97 4.30
C ARG A 111 9.41 8.86 5.46
N TRP A 112 8.74 7.74 5.58
CA TRP A 112 7.75 7.42 6.60
C TRP A 112 8.16 6.13 7.29
N VAL A 113 8.02 6.09 8.59
CA VAL A 113 8.19 4.89 9.39
C VAL A 113 6.80 4.34 9.66
N ALA A 114 6.50 3.23 9.03
CA ALA A 114 5.22 2.53 9.15
C ALA A 114 5.51 1.04 9.33
N SER A 115 4.68 0.38 10.12
CA SER A 115 4.69 -1.07 10.30
C SER A 115 3.42 -1.68 9.71
N ASP A 116 3.51 -2.88 9.20
CA ASP A 116 2.38 -3.74 8.88
C ASP A 116 1.69 -4.29 10.13
N THR A 117 2.41 -4.28 11.27
CA THR A 117 1.88 -4.72 12.55
C THR A 117 1.05 -3.60 13.19
N PRO A 118 -0.22 -3.84 13.55
CA PRO A 118 -1.05 -2.86 14.22
C PRO A 118 -0.55 -2.57 15.63
N VAL A 119 -0.69 -1.33 16.08
CA VAL A 119 -0.34 -0.88 17.45
C VAL A 119 -1.47 -1.12 18.46
N GLY A 120 -2.69 -1.35 17.97
CA GLY A 120 -3.84 -1.73 18.76
C GLY A 120 -4.79 -2.59 17.92
N VAL A 121 -5.29 -3.66 18.49
CA VAL A 121 -6.20 -4.62 17.82
C VAL A 121 -7.32 -5.00 18.75
N ASN A 122 -8.52 -5.12 18.21
CA ASN A 122 -9.62 -5.84 18.84
C ASN A 122 -9.78 -7.21 18.19
N PRO A 123 -9.36 -8.32 18.85
CA PRO A 123 -9.37 -9.64 18.22
C PRO A 123 -10.78 -10.15 17.86
N LYS A 124 -11.82 -9.69 18.59
CA LYS A 124 -13.20 -10.13 18.36
C LYS A 124 -13.82 -9.53 17.11
N THR A 125 -13.49 -8.27 16.81
CA THR A 125 -14.08 -7.52 15.70
C THR A 125 -13.12 -7.28 14.55
N GLN A 126 -11.87 -7.72 14.71
CA GLN A 126 -10.76 -7.50 13.74
C GLN A 126 -10.52 -6.01 13.41
N ASP A 127 -10.99 -5.10 14.29
CA ASP A 127 -10.67 -3.70 14.17
C ASP A 127 -9.20 -3.48 14.57
N ALA A 128 -8.47 -2.69 13.79
CA ALA A 128 -7.06 -2.47 13.97
C ALA A 128 -6.69 -0.98 13.90
N VAL A 129 -5.68 -0.60 14.65
CA VAL A 129 -5.11 0.76 14.62
C VAL A 129 -3.64 0.66 14.26
N TYR A 130 -3.24 1.44 13.27
CA TYR A 130 -1.87 1.54 12.80
C TYR A 130 -1.32 2.92 13.09
N ARG A 131 0.00 2.99 13.22
CA ARG A 131 0.73 4.24 13.43
C ARG A 131 1.76 4.43 12.35
N VAL A 132 1.82 5.65 11.83
CA VAL A 132 2.79 6.08 10.84
C VAL A 132 3.46 7.35 11.32
N ILE A 133 4.78 7.40 11.27
CA ILE A 133 5.56 8.56 11.72
C ILE A 133 6.32 9.12 10.53
N GLY A 134 6.23 10.42 10.31
CA GLY A 134 6.93 11.09 9.22
C GLY A 134 7.03 12.60 9.42
N ARG A 135 7.51 13.30 8.42
CA ARG A 135 7.67 14.75 8.47
C ARG A 135 6.35 15.53 8.57
N GLY A 136 5.23 14.90 8.26
CA GLY A 136 3.90 15.47 8.50
C GLY A 136 3.42 15.34 9.94
N GLY A 137 4.17 14.64 10.80
CA GLY A 137 3.77 14.31 12.16
C GLY A 137 3.50 12.82 12.35
N VAL A 138 2.72 12.50 13.36
CA VAL A 138 2.24 11.13 13.62
C VAL A 138 0.83 10.97 13.04
N VAL A 139 0.63 9.94 12.26
CA VAL A 139 -0.69 9.60 11.69
C VAL A 139 -1.17 8.31 12.32
N ILE A 140 -2.32 8.35 12.94
CA ILE A 140 -3.01 7.19 13.49
C ILE A 140 -4.08 6.80 12.49
N VAL A 141 -4.02 5.56 12.01
CA VAL A 141 -4.93 5.04 10.99
C VAL A 141 -5.79 3.94 11.59
N GLY A 142 -7.10 4.13 11.59
CA GLY A 142 -8.07 3.15 12.08
C GLY A 142 -8.69 2.37 10.93
N GLU A 143 -8.66 1.04 11.03
CA GLU A 143 -9.32 0.09 10.13
C GLU A 143 -10.43 -0.63 10.89
N GLY A 144 -11.68 -0.44 10.45
CA GLY A 144 -12.87 -0.99 11.08
C GLY A 144 -13.97 0.03 11.33
N ALA A 145 -14.98 -0.31 12.13
CA ALA A 145 -16.11 0.59 12.40
C ALA A 145 -15.71 1.73 13.34
N ARG A 146 -16.00 2.98 12.96
CA ARG A 146 -15.62 4.21 13.71
C ARG A 146 -15.97 4.15 15.20
N GLY A 147 -17.17 3.73 15.54
CA GLY A 147 -17.62 3.70 16.94
C GLY A 147 -16.76 2.79 17.83
N ARG A 148 -16.30 1.66 17.30
CA ARG A 148 -15.45 0.71 18.03
C ARG A 148 -13.99 1.14 18.09
N LEU A 149 -13.53 1.84 17.06
CA LEU A 149 -12.15 2.34 16.96
C LEU A 149 -11.85 3.50 17.90
N THR A 150 -12.86 4.27 18.32
CA THR A 150 -12.70 5.51 19.12
C THR A 150 -11.81 5.29 20.33
N ARG A 151 -12.03 4.21 21.07
CA ARG A 151 -11.23 3.91 22.27
C ARG A 151 -9.77 3.58 21.90
N LEU A 152 -9.55 2.69 20.94
CA LEU A 152 -8.19 2.30 20.52
C LEU A 152 -7.40 3.48 19.96
N ILE A 153 -8.05 4.34 19.19
CA ILE A 153 -7.44 5.55 18.62
C ILE A 153 -7.10 6.56 19.72
N ASN A 154 -8.01 6.78 20.67
CA ASN A 154 -7.75 7.69 21.78
C ASN A 154 -6.62 7.19 22.68
N ASP A 155 -6.58 5.90 22.99
CA ASP A 155 -5.51 5.29 23.78
C ASP A 155 -4.14 5.50 23.08
N GLU A 156 -4.07 5.26 21.78
CA GLU A 156 -2.84 5.47 21.01
C GLU A 156 -2.49 6.97 20.88
N ARG A 157 -3.48 7.84 20.69
CA ARG A 157 -3.28 9.29 20.64
C ARG A 157 -2.68 9.83 21.93
N VAL A 158 -3.20 9.40 23.09
CA VAL A 158 -2.68 9.81 24.40
C VAL A 158 -1.24 9.32 24.60
N LYS A 159 -0.93 8.08 24.22
CA LYS A 159 0.45 7.55 24.25
C LYS A 159 1.41 8.42 23.43
N VAL A 160 1.03 8.69 22.18
CA VAL A 160 1.85 9.50 21.26
C VAL A 160 2.02 10.92 21.81
N GLN A 161 0.97 11.57 22.30
CA GLN A 161 1.05 12.93 22.84
C GLN A 161 1.96 13.04 24.07
N ARG A 162 2.03 12.01 24.91
CA ARG A 162 2.93 11.98 26.09
C ARG A 162 4.41 11.96 25.70
N VAL A 163 4.77 11.24 24.64
CA VAL A 163 6.18 11.02 24.25
C VAL A 163 6.66 11.94 23.14
N ALA A 164 5.74 12.52 22.40
CA ALA A 164 5.99 13.40 21.25
C ALA A 164 5.22 14.71 21.37
N SER A 165 5.34 15.40 22.53
CA SER A 165 4.71 16.70 22.75
C SER A 165 5.18 17.70 21.68
N GLY A 166 4.23 18.48 21.14
CA GLY A 166 4.50 19.47 20.09
C GLY A 166 4.52 18.90 18.65
N VAL A 167 4.38 17.59 18.48
CA VAL A 167 4.27 16.99 17.15
C VAL A 167 2.78 16.86 16.76
N PRO A 168 2.39 17.28 15.54
CA PRO A 168 1.01 17.15 15.10
C PRO A 168 0.60 15.68 14.98
N VAL A 169 -0.58 15.34 15.52
CA VAL A 169 -1.17 14.01 15.46
C VAL A 169 -2.42 14.09 14.58
N HIS A 170 -2.41 13.34 13.48
CA HIS A 170 -3.52 13.22 12.56
C HIS A 170 -4.22 11.87 12.76
N VAL A 171 -5.54 11.85 12.67
CA VAL A 171 -6.34 10.63 12.74
C VAL A 171 -7.03 10.43 11.39
N LEU A 172 -6.87 9.27 10.79
CA LEU A 172 -7.52 8.88 9.54
C LEU A 172 -8.30 7.58 9.77
N HIS A 173 -9.51 7.52 9.24
CA HIS A 173 -10.32 6.31 9.23
C HIS A 173 -10.37 5.76 7.80
N ILE A 174 -10.21 4.44 7.67
CA ILE A 174 -10.34 3.75 6.39
C ILE A 174 -11.79 3.31 6.23
N GLY A 175 -12.35 3.63 5.07
CA GLY A 175 -13.74 3.26 4.75
C GLY A 175 -14.29 4.04 3.56
N HIS A 176 -15.61 3.96 3.42
CA HIS A 176 -16.37 4.64 2.38
C HIS A 176 -17.40 5.63 2.95
N GLY A 177 -17.39 5.83 4.28
CA GLY A 177 -18.25 6.78 4.97
C GLY A 177 -17.83 8.22 4.76
N GLU A 178 -18.67 9.15 5.21
CA GLU A 178 -18.34 10.57 5.17
C GLU A 178 -17.10 10.88 6.02
N GLY A 179 -16.09 11.48 5.39
CA GLY A 179 -14.79 11.77 6.01
C GLY A 179 -13.87 10.55 6.17
N ASP A 180 -14.21 9.39 5.60
CA ASP A 180 -13.30 8.24 5.52
C ASP A 180 -12.39 8.35 4.30
N VAL A 181 -11.24 7.71 4.41
CA VAL A 181 -10.26 7.65 3.33
C VAL A 181 -10.29 6.25 2.71
N PRO A 182 -10.62 6.12 1.41
CA PRO A 182 -10.51 4.84 0.72
C PRO A 182 -9.09 4.31 0.78
N ILE A 183 -8.93 2.99 0.95
CA ILE A 183 -7.63 2.33 1.08
C ILE A 183 -6.66 2.67 -0.06
N GLY A 184 -7.16 2.79 -1.29
CA GLY A 184 -6.37 3.17 -2.47
C GLY A 184 -5.84 4.61 -2.45
N LYS A 185 -6.43 5.50 -1.64
CA LYS A 185 -6.00 6.90 -1.47
C LYS A 185 -5.20 7.12 -0.19
N LEU A 186 -5.12 6.14 0.71
CA LEU A 186 -4.50 6.27 2.03
C LEU A 186 -3.06 6.78 1.95
N ALA A 187 -2.21 6.13 1.17
CA ALA A 187 -0.81 6.52 1.03
C ALA A 187 -0.64 7.92 0.41
N SER A 188 -1.48 8.31 -0.55
CA SER A 188 -1.44 9.66 -1.15
C SER A 188 -1.90 10.74 -0.17
N THR A 189 -2.96 10.48 0.61
CA THR A 189 -3.45 11.38 1.64
C THR A 189 -2.39 11.64 2.71
N ILE A 190 -1.72 10.60 3.19
CA ILE A 190 -0.64 10.74 4.18
C ILE A 190 0.54 11.52 3.59
N LYS A 191 0.94 11.26 2.34
CA LYS A 191 2.03 11.98 1.66
C LYS A 191 1.73 13.45 1.40
N ALA A 192 0.47 13.83 1.28
CA ALA A 192 0.01 15.20 1.07
C ALA A 192 0.05 16.05 2.34
N LEU A 193 0.23 15.45 3.53
CA LEU A 193 0.30 16.18 4.78
C LEU A 193 1.48 17.18 4.78
N PRO A 194 1.28 18.40 5.34
CA PRO A 194 2.31 19.41 5.40
C PRO A 194 3.50 18.95 6.24
N LYS A 195 4.72 19.20 5.75
CA LYS A 195 5.98 18.79 6.40
C LYS A 195 6.33 19.73 7.54
N LYS A 196 5.70 19.58 8.68
CA LYS A 196 5.89 20.43 9.88
C LYS A 196 6.99 19.94 10.83
N VAL A 197 7.46 18.70 10.66
CA VAL A 197 8.43 18.07 11.58
C VAL A 197 9.79 17.94 10.89
N ASP A 198 10.85 18.34 11.59
CA ASP A 198 12.22 18.14 11.13
C ASP A 198 12.65 16.68 11.21
N ARG A 199 13.70 16.31 10.45
CA ARG A 199 14.20 14.92 10.39
C ARG A 199 14.77 14.46 11.74
N VAL A 200 15.44 15.34 12.47
CA VAL A 200 16.04 15.00 13.76
C VAL A 200 14.94 14.73 14.79
N THR A 201 13.96 15.64 14.85
CA THR A 201 12.78 15.49 15.71
C THR A 201 12.00 14.21 15.36
N MET A 202 11.81 13.94 14.07
CA MET A 202 11.14 12.70 13.62
C MET A 202 11.88 11.45 14.12
N ALA A 203 13.21 11.40 13.99
CA ALA A 203 14.00 10.25 14.45
C ALA A 203 13.93 10.07 15.97
N ALA A 204 13.91 11.19 16.74
CA ALA A 204 13.73 11.15 18.18
C ALA A 204 12.33 10.65 18.58
N VAL A 205 11.28 11.08 17.86
CA VAL A 205 9.90 10.62 18.08
C VAL A 205 9.78 9.10 17.81
N VAL A 206 10.34 8.60 16.71
CA VAL A 206 10.34 7.15 16.41
C VAL A 206 10.93 6.39 17.59
N LYS A 207 12.14 6.74 18.04
CA LYS A 207 12.81 6.06 19.17
C LYS A 207 11.99 6.08 20.47
N ARG A 208 11.42 7.24 20.82
CA ARG A 208 10.61 7.39 22.03
C ARG A 208 9.32 6.59 21.97
N VAL A 209 8.65 6.60 20.83
CA VAL A 209 7.39 5.88 20.65
C VAL A 209 7.62 4.37 20.61
N ASP A 210 8.72 3.92 20.01
CA ASP A 210 9.08 2.49 19.97
C ASP A 210 9.44 1.98 21.36
N SER A 211 10.16 2.74 22.17
CA SER A 211 10.49 2.34 23.55
C SER A 211 9.24 2.13 24.42
N VAL A 212 8.22 2.98 24.27
CA VAL A 212 6.94 2.82 24.99
C VAL A 212 6.12 1.64 24.44
N SER A 213 6.19 1.37 23.15
CA SER A 213 5.48 0.24 22.53
C SER A 213 6.10 -1.10 22.92
N GLN A 214 7.43 -1.19 22.99
CA GLN A 214 8.15 -2.40 23.42
C GLN A 214 7.88 -2.73 24.89
N SER A 215 7.73 -1.74 25.76
CA SER A 215 7.45 -1.98 27.18
C SER A 215 6.09 -2.63 27.45
N VAL A 216 5.13 -2.49 26.53
CA VAL A 216 3.80 -3.14 26.63
C VAL A 216 3.85 -4.59 26.15
N THR A 217 4.72 -4.91 25.20
CA THR A 217 4.88 -6.27 24.67
C THR A 217 5.87 -7.10 25.50
N SER A 218 6.77 -6.46 26.23
CA SER A 218 7.75 -7.08 27.11
C SER A 218 7.30 -7.15 28.58
N LEU A 219 6.04 -7.49 28.83
CA LEU A 219 5.67 -7.94 30.17
C LEU A 219 6.57 -9.15 30.48
N PRO A 220 7.44 -9.08 31.51
CA PRO A 220 8.28 -10.20 31.84
C PRO A 220 7.38 -11.38 32.17
N ILE A 221 7.44 -12.43 31.33
CA ILE A 221 6.82 -13.69 31.68
C ILE A 221 7.46 -14.10 33.02
N PRO A 222 6.69 -14.27 34.09
CA PRO A 222 7.27 -14.65 35.37
C PRO A 222 8.16 -15.87 35.15
N LYS A 223 9.42 -15.79 35.57
CA LYS A 223 10.36 -16.90 35.48
C LYS A 223 9.72 -18.11 36.18
N GLY A 224 9.40 -19.16 35.40
CA GLY A 224 8.79 -20.40 35.91
C GLY A 224 7.49 -20.81 35.23
N ILE A 225 6.90 -20.01 34.37
CA ILE A 225 5.73 -20.42 33.59
C ILE A 225 6.20 -20.75 32.16
N ASP A 226 6.27 -22.04 31.85
CA ASP A 226 6.46 -22.53 30.50
C ASP A 226 5.13 -22.33 29.73
N PRO A 227 5.07 -21.42 28.73
CA PRO A 227 3.82 -21.14 28.02
C PRO A 227 3.28 -22.35 27.24
N MET A 228 4.10 -23.35 26.97
CA MET A 228 3.69 -24.61 26.33
C MET A 228 3.08 -25.61 27.32
N LYS A 229 3.24 -25.40 28.64
CA LYS A 229 2.71 -26.26 29.71
C LYS A 229 1.55 -25.63 30.49
N ALA A 230 1.16 -24.41 30.18
CA ALA A 230 0.01 -23.75 30.82
C ALA A 230 -1.30 -24.43 30.36
N ARG A 231 -1.69 -25.50 31.04
CA ARG A 231 -3.02 -26.08 30.91
C ARG A 231 -4.05 -25.07 31.40
N ALA A 232 -4.99 -24.68 30.54
CA ALA A 232 -6.14 -23.87 30.94
C ALA A 232 -6.82 -24.50 32.17
N GLN A 233 -6.86 -23.77 33.29
CA GLN A 233 -7.64 -24.18 34.44
C GLN A 233 -9.11 -24.20 34.03
N ARG A 234 -9.77 -25.35 34.14
CA ARG A 234 -11.23 -25.47 33.98
C ARG A 234 -11.89 -24.66 35.09
N PRO A 235 -12.83 -23.77 34.80
CA PRO A 235 -13.65 -23.14 35.82
C PRO A 235 -14.51 -24.21 36.50
N ARG A 236 -14.53 -24.19 37.85
CA ARG A 236 -15.45 -24.95 38.68
C ARG A 236 -16.84 -24.33 38.63
#